data_d48249c59e38d100635e5b4c0d570e9f
#
_entry.id   d48249c59e38d100635e5b4c0d570e9f
#
_cell.length_a   1.000
_cell.length_b   1.000
_cell.length_c   1.000
_cell.angle_alpha   90.00
_cell.angle_beta   90.00
_cell.angle_gamma   90.00
#
_symmetry.space_group_name_H-M   'P 1'
#
loop_
_entity.id
_entity.type
_entity.pdbx_description
1 polymer ?
#
loop_
_entity_poly.entity_id
_entity_poly.type
_entity_poly.pdbx_seq_one_letter_code
_entity_poly.pdbx_strand_id
1 'polypeptide(L)'
;CGAIALDHLFKNEVRPLRGQLSLAFMNVAAFQSFDPEQPKDSRFVDEDFNRLWTREVLDGPRKSLELERAREVHPYLETVDLLLDIHSMQTATIPLMMAGPLEKGRSLAHQVQIPEMVVTDWGHKAGRRMRDYEGFSDPQSSRNALLIECGQHWQPDSAELAIASAWRFLWKTGMISEEQASPFQTVTSPRNNNLSRFPDPTPSRPIHSDSL
;
A
#
# COMPACT_ATOMS: atom_id res chain seq x y z
N CYS A 1 -0.03 0.92 12.10
CA CYS A 1 1.25 0.38 11.62
C CYS A 1 2.01 1.41 10.77
N GLY A 2 1.42 2.01 9.74
CA GLY A 2 2.10 2.95 8.86
C GLY A 2 2.77 4.13 9.59
N ALA A 3 2.06 4.79 10.51
CA ALA A 3 2.61 5.89 11.30
C ALA A 3 3.85 5.45 12.11
N ILE A 4 3.82 4.25 12.69
CA ILE A 4 4.96 3.69 13.45
C ILE A 4 6.14 3.42 12.51
N ALA A 5 5.91 2.88 11.31
CA ALA A 5 6.97 2.64 10.33
C ALA A 5 7.63 3.95 9.87
N LEU A 6 6.84 4.99 9.60
CA LEU A 6 7.38 6.31 9.21
C LEU A 6 8.16 6.96 10.34
N ASP A 7 7.64 6.94 11.58
CA ASP A 7 8.34 7.44 12.77
C ASP A 7 9.67 6.69 13.00
N HIS A 8 9.66 5.36 12.78
CA HIS A 8 10.86 4.54 12.87
C HIS A 8 11.93 4.95 11.84
N LEU A 9 11.54 5.14 10.56
CA LEU A 9 12.45 5.61 9.53
C LEU A 9 13.00 7.01 9.87
N PHE A 10 12.15 7.89 10.38
CA PHE A 10 12.53 9.23 10.76
C PHE A 10 13.52 9.26 11.92
N LYS A 11 13.26 8.49 13.00
CA LYS A 11 14.14 8.38 14.17
C LYS A 11 15.51 7.76 13.85
N ASN A 12 15.56 6.88 12.86
CA ASN A 12 16.81 6.29 12.39
C ASN A 12 17.52 7.15 11.32
N GLU A 13 17.03 8.38 11.11
CA GLU A 13 17.65 9.37 10.20
C GLU A 13 17.99 8.80 8.81
N VAL A 14 17.08 7.98 8.25
CA VAL A 14 17.30 7.36 6.95
C VAL A 14 17.65 8.41 5.90
N ARG A 15 18.77 8.20 5.22
CA ARG A 15 19.25 9.06 4.14
C ARG A 15 19.36 8.25 2.85
N PRO A 16 18.69 8.67 1.77
CA PRO A 16 18.80 7.98 0.49
C PRO A 16 20.19 8.14 -0.10
N LEU A 17 20.71 7.08 -0.71
CA LEU A 17 21.96 7.09 -1.48
C LEU A 17 21.80 7.80 -2.82
N ARG A 18 20.57 7.85 -3.32
CA ARG A 18 20.20 8.49 -4.59
C ARG A 18 18.75 8.97 -4.55
N GLY A 19 18.43 9.98 -5.36
CA GLY A 19 17.08 10.52 -5.46
C GLY A 19 16.62 11.23 -4.18
N GLN A 20 15.31 11.24 -3.97
CA GLN A 20 14.67 11.88 -2.83
C GLN A 20 13.75 10.89 -2.15
N LEU A 21 13.78 10.82 -0.83
CA LEU A 21 12.82 10.08 0.00
C LEU A 21 11.83 11.05 0.62
N SER A 22 10.55 10.83 0.36
CA SER A 22 9.45 11.55 1.01
C SER A 22 8.68 10.60 1.92
N LEU A 23 8.47 11.00 3.16
CA LEU A 23 7.65 10.29 4.15
C LEU A 23 6.41 11.13 4.37
N ALA A 24 5.22 10.53 4.20
CA ALA A 24 3.96 11.28 4.26
C ALA A 24 2.88 10.52 5.03
N PHE A 25 2.20 11.25 5.93
CA PHE A 25 0.95 10.81 6.55
C PHE A 25 -0.21 11.26 5.67
N MET A 26 -1.03 10.32 5.21
CA MET A 26 -2.09 10.61 4.25
C MET A 26 -3.34 11.17 4.92
N ASN A 27 -4.15 10.35 5.56
CA ASN A 27 -5.40 10.79 6.19
C ASN A 27 -5.17 11.23 7.64
N VAL A 28 -4.63 12.44 7.81
CA VAL A 28 -4.30 13.01 9.13
C VAL A 28 -5.56 13.27 9.95
N ALA A 29 -6.64 13.75 9.33
CA ALA A 29 -7.88 14.03 10.02
C ALA A 29 -8.51 12.77 10.64
N ALA A 30 -8.59 11.68 9.87
CA ALA A 30 -9.07 10.40 10.39
C ALA A 30 -8.15 9.84 11.50
N PHE A 31 -6.84 10.01 11.36
CA PHE A 31 -5.89 9.59 12.41
C PHE A 31 -6.10 10.37 13.71
N GLN A 32 -6.36 11.67 13.63
CA GLN A 32 -6.63 12.52 14.79
C GLN A 32 -8.00 12.25 15.45
N SER A 33 -8.97 11.76 14.68
CA SER A 33 -10.29 11.37 15.18
C SER A 33 -10.34 9.94 15.76
N PHE A 34 -9.18 9.28 15.90
CA PHE A 34 -9.13 7.91 16.39
C PHE A 34 -9.67 7.78 17.81
N ASP A 35 -10.71 6.96 17.95
CA ASP A 35 -11.30 6.58 19.23
C ASP A 35 -11.06 5.09 19.48
N PRO A 36 -10.28 4.72 20.53
CA PRO A 36 -10.02 3.32 20.84
C PRO A 36 -11.27 2.54 21.26
N GLU A 37 -12.33 3.21 21.72
CA GLU A 37 -13.60 2.58 22.07
C GLU A 37 -14.46 2.28 20.81
N GLN A 38 -14.25 3.06 19.73
CA GLN A 38 -14.94 2.92 18.46
C GLN A 38 -13.97 2.95 17.27
N PRO A 39 -13.02 2.01 17.21
CA PRO A 39 -11.89 2.07 16.29
C PRO A 39 -12.29 1.98 14.81
N LYS A 40 -13.44 1.39 14.50
CA LYS A 40 -13.92 1.26 13.12
C LYS A 40 -14.42 2.59 12.53
N ASP A 41 -14.86 3.50 13.38
CA ASP A 41 -15.44 4.79 12.97
C ASP A 41 -14.35 5.78 12.55
N SER A 42 -13.10 5.51 12.92
CA SER A 42 -11.94 6.35 12.58
C SER A 42 -11.31 6.04 11.21
N ARG A 43 -11.96 5.22 10.36
CA ARG A 43 -11.42 4.89 9.04
C ARG A 43 -11.31 6.12 8.13
N PHE A 44 -12.29 7.00 8.20
CA PHE A 44 -12.36 8.29 7.50
C PHE A 44 -13.31 9.23 8.26
N VAL A 45 -13.24 10.52 7.95
CA VAL A 45 -14.16 11.52 8.52
C VAL A 45 -15.38 11.67 7.62
N ASP A 46 -15.19 12.02 6.34
CA ASP A 46 -16.26 12.23 5.37
C ASP A 46 -16.37 11.07 4.36
N GLU A 47 -15.24 10.60 3.81
CA GLU A 47 -15.21 9.56 2.78
C GLU A 47 -13.87 8.80 2.74
N ASP A 48 -13.88 7.58 2.17
CA ASP A 48 -12.68 6.74 2.11
C ASP A 48 -11.59 7.38 1.25
N PHE A 49 -10.52 7.84 1.91
CA PHE A 49 -9.35 8.47 1.28
C PHE A 49 -8.76 7.63 0.13
N ASN A 50 -8.84 6.32 0.24
CA ASN A 50 -8.29 5.41 -0.76
C ASN A 50 -9.31 5.03 -1.86
N ARG A 51 -10.25 5.94 -2.18
CA ARG A 51 -11.22 5.87 -3.30
C ARG A 51 -11.24 7.11 -4.16
N LEU A 52 -10.36 8.08 -3.87
CA LEU A 52 -10.41 9.44 -4.43
C LEU A 52 -9.49 9.65 -5.63
N TRP A 53 -8.62 8.70 -5.93
CA TRP A 53 -7.44 8.90 -6.77
C TRP A 53 -7.73 8.74 -8.26
N THR A 54 -8.57 9.62 -8.78
CA THR A 54 -8.75 9.86 -10.22
C THR A 54 -8.72 11.36 -10.50
N ARG A 55 -8.31 11.77 -11.70
CA ARG A 55 -8.35 13.18 -12.14
C ARG A 55 -9.75 13.75 -12.00
N GLU A 56 -10.77 13.01 -12.43
CA GLU A 56 -12.16 13.45 -12.36
C GLU A 56 -12.58 13.81 -10.93
N VAL A 57 -12.17 13.02 -9.93
CA VAL A 57 -12.48 13.27 -8.52
C VAL A 57 -11.63 14.43 -7.96
N LEU A 58 -10.31 14.40 -8.22
CA LEU A 58 -9.38 15.41 -7.70
C LEU A 58 -9.66 16.79 -8.23
N ASP A 59 -9.98 16.93 -9.53
CA ASP A 59 -10.26 18.22 -10.18
C ASP A 59 -11.74 18.61 -10.12
N GLY A 60 -12.62 17.71 -9.63
CA GLY A 60 -14.05 17.90 -9.56
C GLY A 60 -14.50 18.90 -8.47
N PRO A 61 -15.78 19.30 -8.47
CA PRO A 61 -16.33 20.30 -7.55
C PRO A 61 -16.62 19.76 -6.14
N ARG A 62 -16.59 18.44 -5.92
CA ARG A 62 -16.89 17.80 -4.64
C ARG A 62 -15.92 18.29 -3.55
N LYS A 63 -16.40 18.33 -2.31
CA LYS A 63 -15.62 18.73 -1.14
C LYS A 63 -15.78 17.69 -0.04
N SER A 64 -14.68 17.35 0.60
CA SER A 64 -14.58 16.57 1.82
C SER A 64 -13.21 16.82 2.44
N LEU A 65 -13.03 16.51 3.72
CA LEU A 65 -11.72 16.63 4.38
C LEU A 65 -10.68 15.75 3.71
N GLU A 66 -11.05 14.52 3.36
CA GLU A 66 -10.17 13.60 2.66
C GLU A 66 -9.80 14.09 1.26
N LEU A 67 -10.76 14.65 0.52
CA LEU A 67 -10.50 15.16 -0.83
C LEU A 67 -9.64 16.44 -0.81
N GLU A 68 -9.85 17.33 0.15
CA GLU A 68 -8.97 18.49 0.35
C GLU A 68 -7.54 18.03 0.62
N ARG A 69 -7.37 17.04 1.52
CA ARG A 69 -6.06 16.46 1.79
C ARG A 69 -5.45 15.74 0.58
N ALA A 70 -6.24 15.02 -0.18
CA ALA A 70 -5.78 14.37 -1.41
C ALA A 70 -5.26 15.39 -2.43
N ARG A 71 -5.94 16.53 -2.58
CA ARG A 71 -5.51 17.65 -3.43
C ARG A 71 -4.21 18.30 -2.96
N GLU A 72 -4.00 18.43 -1.65
CA GLU A 72 -2.73 18.93 -1.09
C GLU A 72 -1.56 17.98 -1.42
N VAL A 73 -1.79 16.66 -1.31
CA VAL A 73 -0.76 15.63 -1.54
C VAL A 73 -0.51 15.38 -3.02
N HIS A 74 -1.52 15.56 -3.85
CA HIS A 74 -1.50 15.24 -5.27
C HIS A 74 -0.31 15.81 -6.05
N PRO A 75 0.10 17.10 -5.90
CA PRO A 75 1.26 17.65 -6.62
C PRO A 75 2.57 16.91 -6.26
N TYR A 76 2.72 16.46 -5.03
CA TYR A 76 3.88 15.67 -4.62
C TYR A 76 3.83 14.26 -5.21
N LEU A 77 2.65 13.64 -5.23
CA LEU A 77 2.46 12.32 -5.81
C LEU A 77 2.81 12.28 -7.30
N GLU A 78 2.58 13.37 -8.03
CA GLU A 78 2.96 13.52 -9.43
C GLU A 78 4.48 13.40 -9.67
N THR A 79 5.30 13.70 -8.68
CA THR A 79 6.76 13.63 -8.77
C THR A 79 7.34 12.30 -8.29
N VAL A 80 6.50 11.38 -7.80
CA VAL A 80 6.95 10.10 -7.22
C VAL A 80 7.12 9.04 -8.31
N ASP A 81 8.30 8.46 -8.39
CA ASP A 81 8.60 7.32 -9.27
C ASP A 81 8.17 5.99 -8.65
N LEU A 82 8.43 5.82 -7.35
CA LEU A 82 8.14 4.60 -6.59
C LEU A 82 7.36 4.92 -5.32
N LEU A 83 6.20 4.29 -5.17
CA LEU A 83 5.31 4.46 -4.01
C LEU A 83 5.22 3.16 -3.20
N LEU A 84 5.39 3.25 -1.89
CA LEU A 84 4.97 2.23 -0.94
C LEU A 84 3.85 2.80 -0.06
N ASP A 85 2.64 2.27 -0.21
CA ASP A 85 1.45 2.63 0.55
C ASP A 85 1.23 1.61 1.67
N ILE A 86 1.35 2.04 2.93
CA ILE A 86 1.38 1.15 4.10
C ILE A 86 0.03 1.15 4.81
N HIS A 87 -0.64 0.02 4.77
CA HIS A 87 -1.95 -0.22 5.35
C HIS A 87 -1.96 -1.34 6.38
N SER A 88 -3.09 -1.48 7.04
CA SER A 88 -3.49 -2.63 7.84
C SER A 88 -5.00 -2.82 7.75
N MET A 89 -5.50 -3.99 8.14
CA MET A 89 -6.90 -4.41 7.98
C MET A 89 -7.68 -4.30 9.28
N GLN A 90 -8.99 -4.04 9.20
CA GLN A 90 -9.87 -4.01 10.38
C GLN A 90 -10.06 -5.37 11.04
N THR A 91 -9.93 -6.44 10.26
CA THR A 91 -10.11 -7.82 10.72
C THR A 91 -8.81 -8.59 10.61
N ALA A 92 -8.70 -9.68 11.37
CA ALA A 92 -7.56 -10.57 11.30
C ALA A 92 -7.39 -11.10 9.87
N THR A 93 -6.25 -10.84 9.27
CA THR A 93 -5.94 -11.18 7.89
C THR A 93 -4.46 -11.51 7.78
N ILE A 94 -4.13 -12.45 6.91
CA ILE A 94 -2.74 -12.71 6.54
C ILE A 94 -2.17 -11.44 5.89
N PRO A 95 -0.99 -10.98 6.30
CA PRO A 95 -0.33 -9.88 5.63
C PRO A 95 -0.14 -10.15 4.14
N LEU A 96 -0.37 -9.14 3.31
CA LEU A 96 -0.29 -9.26 1.86
C LEU A 96 0.20 -7.98 1.19
N MET A 97 0.66 -8.12 -0.03
CA MET A 97 1.13 -7.05 -0.89
C MET A 97 0.25 -6.97 -2.13
N MET A 98 -0.32 -5.80 -2.39
CA MET A 98 -1.12 -5.54 -3.59
C MET A 98 -0.24 -4.91 -4.66
N ALA A 99 0.01 -5.68 -5.73
CA ALA A 99 0.90 -5.29 -6.83
C ALA A 99 0.16 -4.72 -8.05
N GLY A 100 -1.19 -4.80 -8.05
CA GLY A 100 -2.00 -4.48 -9.23
C GLY A 100 -1.80 -5.47 -10.40
N PRO A 101 -2.43 -5.21 -11.54
CA PRO A 101 -2.49 -6.19 -12.62
C PRO A 101 -1.23 -6.25 -13.50
N LEU A 102 -0.37 -5.24 -13.44
CA LEU A 102 0.76 -5.09 -14.36
C LEU A 102 2.00 -5.87 -13.91
N GLU A 103 2.79 -6.34 -14.89
CA GLU A 103 4.04 -7.06 -14.64
C GLU A 103 5.05 -6.24 -13.81
N LYS A 104 5.15 -4.93 -14.05
CA LYS A 104 6.04 -4.05 -13.29
C LYS A 104 5.75 -4.09 -11.78
N GLY A 105 4.46 -4.14 -11.38
CA GLY A 105 4.07 -4.25 -9.99
C GLY A 105 4.44 -5.62 -9.39
N ARG A 106 4.18 -6.71 -10.12
CA ARG A 106 4.58 -8.08 -9.70
C ARG A 106 6.09 -8.19 -9.54
N SER A 107 6.85 -7.67 -10.50
CA SER A 107 8.32 -7.67 -10.44
C SER A 107 8.84 -6.92 -9.23
N LEU A 108 8.28 -5.75 -8.91
CA LEU A 108 8.65 -4.98 -7.71
C LEU A 108 8.28 -5.75 -6.43
N ALA A 109 7.10 -6.37 -6.38
CA ALA A 109 6.69 -7.20 -5.24
C ALA A 109 7.64 -8.38 -5.03
N HIS A 110 8.06 -9.06 -6.11
CA HIS A 110 9.05 -10.12 -6.06
C HIS A 110 10.43 -9.68 -5.61
N GLN A 111 10.81 -8.43 -5.83
CA GLN A 111 12.06 -7.87 -5.30
C GLN A 111 11.95 -7.59 -3.80
N VAL A 112 10.84 -7.02 -3.35
CA VAL A 112 10.60 -6.65 -1.95
C VAL A 112 10.38 -7.87 -1.06
N GLN A 113 9.58 -8.86 -1.49
CA GLN A 113 9.37 -10.16 -0.84
C GLN A 113 8.75 -10.13 0.57
N ILE A 114 8.35 -9.00 1.07
CA ILE A 114 7.73 -8.84 2.39
C ILE A 114 6.57 -7.85 2.31
N PRO A 115 5.34 -8.27 2.67
CA PRO A 115 4.86 -9.63 2.97
C PRO A 115 5.02 -10.60 1.78
N GLU A 116 5.11 -11.92 2.05
CA GLU A 116 5.32 -12.94 1.01
C GLU A 116 4.12 -13.10 0.06
N MET A 117 2.90 -12.93 0.59
CA MET A 117 1.68 -13.06 -0.21
C MET A 117 1.52 -11.85 -1.12
N VAL A 118 1.44 -12.10 -2.42
CA VAL A 118 1.21 -11.06 -3.44
C VAL A 118 -0.17 -11.25 -4.06
N VAL A 119 -0.97 -10.19 -4.03
CA VAL A 119 -2.28 -10.14 -4.65
C VAL A 119 -2.23 -9.20 -5.86
N THR A 120 -2.79 -9.66 -6.97
CA THR A 120 -2.95 -8.85 -8.19
C THR A 120 -4.44 -8.64 -8.44
N ASP A 121 -4.84 -7.39 -8.64
CA ASP A 121 -6.23 -7.04 -8.94
C ASP A 121 -6.31 -5.82 -9.89
N TRP A 122 -7.49 -5.58 -10.43
CA TRP A 122 -7.77 -4.47 -11.35
C TRP A 122 -8.24 -3.18 -10.64
N GLY A 123 -8.06 -3.10 -9.33
CA GLY A 123 -8.52 -1.97 -8.53
C GLY A 123 -9.84 -2.23 -7.82
N HIS A 124 -10.36 -1.24 -7.14
CA HIS A 124 -11.57 -1.35 -6.32
C HIS A 124 -12.78 -0.74 -7.05
N LYS A 125 -13.94 -1.44 -7.04
CA LYS A 125 -15.16 -1.02 -7.75
C LYS A 125 -15.74 0.32 -7.24
N ALA A 126 -15.53 0.65 -5.95
CA ALA A 126 -16.06 1.85 -5.34
C ALA A 126 -15.20 3.12 -5.56
N GLY A 127 -14.07 3.00 -6.26
CA GLY A 127 -13.18 4.12 -6.52
C GLY A 127 -11.73 3.69 -6.59
N ARG A 128 -10.85 4.58 -7.04
CA ARG A 128 -9.45 4.25 -7.30
C ARG A 128 -8.59 4.48 -6.04
N ARG A 129 -7.71 3.53 -5.76
CA ARG A 129 -6.70 3.64 -4.69
C ARG A 129 -5.53 4.50 -5.16
N MET A 130 -4.79 5.10 -4.22
CA MET A 130 -3.60 5.89 -4.51
C MET A 130 -2.54 5.08 -5.28
N ARG A 131 -2.33 3.80 -4.90
CA ARG A 131 -1.42 2.91 -5.62
C ARG A 131 -1.82 2.65 -7.07
N ASP A 132 -3.09 2.87 -7.45
CA ASP A 132 -3.61 2.67 -8.81
C ASP A 132 -3.66 3.98 -9.63
N TYR A 133 -3.19 5.10 -9.04
CA TYR A 133 -3.27 6.42 -9.65
C TYR A 133 -2.34 6.58 -10.85
N GLU A 134 -2.90 7.04 -11.98
CA GLU A 134 -2.19 7.48 -13.19
C GLU A 134 -1.03 6.55 -13.61
N GLY A 135 0.20 7.07 -13.70
CA GLY A 135 1.38 6.36 -14.15
C GLY A 135 1.71 5.10 -13.37
N PHE A 136 1.23 4.93 -12.13
CA PHE A 136 1.44 3.69 -11.39
C PHE A 136 0.68 2.52 -12.02
N SER A 137 -0.47 2.77 -12.64
CA SER A 137 -1.28 1.77 -13.35
C SER A 137 -1.19 1.85 -14.87
N ASP A 138 -0.33 2.69 -15.42
CA ASP A 138 -0.07 2.79 -16.85
C ASP A 138 1.08 1.85 -17.26
N PRO A 139 0.87 0.89 -18.19
CA PRO A 139 1.92 -0.02 -18.63
C PRO A 139 3.07 0.67 -19.37
N GLN A 140 2.88 1.88 -19.92
CA GLN A 140 3.90 2.66 -20.61
C GLN A 140 4.73 3.54 -19.68
N SER A 141 4.29 3.72 -18.44
CA SER A 141 4.99 4.53 -17.44
C SER A 141 6.00 3.69 -16.65
N SER A 142 7.18 4.26 -16.36
CA SER A 142 8.16 3.68 -15.44
C SER A 142 7.76 3.77 -13.97
N ARG A 143 6.79 4.64 -13.63
CA ARG A 143 6.29 4.80 -12.25
C ARG A 143 5.67 3.50 -11.76
N ASN A 144 5.91 3.16 -10.49
CA ASN A 144 5.45 1.90 -9.92
C ASN A 144 5.02 2.06 -8.46
N ALA A 145 4.12 1.20 -8.01
CA ALA A 145 3.57 1.28 -6.66
C ALA A 145 3.23 -0.08 -6.08
N LEU A 146 3.45 -0.22 -4.78
CA LEU A 146 2.94 -1.32 -3.96
C LEU A 146 2.08 -0.76 -2.85
N LEU A 147 1.00 -1.47 -2.51
CA LEU A 147 0.27 -1.28 -1.27
C LEU A 147 0.48 -2.54 -0.42
N ILE A 148 0.81 -2.37 0.85
CA ILE A 148 0.94 -3.50 1.77
C ILE A 148 -0.15 -3.44 2.83
N GLU A 149 -0.72 -4.59 3.14
CA GLU A 149 -1.62 -4.84 4.26
C GLU A 149 -0.82 -5.62 5.31
N CYS A 150 -0.42 -4.95 6.38
CA CYS A 150 0.51 -5.50 7.37
C CYS A 150 -0.13 -6.47 8.38
N GLY A 151 -1.40 -6.80 8.22
CA GLY A 151 -2.18 -7.59 9.15
C GLY A 151 -3.27 -6.77 9.84
N GLN A 152 -3.75 -7.22 11.00
CA GLN A 152 -4.84 -6.54 11.70
C GLN A 152 -4.36 -5.26 12.39
N HIS A 153 -5.20 -4.22 12.39
CA HIS A 153 -4.99 -3.00 13.19
C HIS A 153 -4.70 -3.35 14.65
N TRP A 154 -3.83 -2.56 15.29
CA TRP A 154 -3.44 -2.66 16.71
C TRP A 154 -2.67 -3.92 17.11
N GLN A 155 -2.41 -4.85 16.21
CA GLN A 155 -1.51 -5.96 16.50
C GLN A 155 -0.05 -5.49 16.44
N PRO A 156 0.78 -5.81 17.45
CA PRO A 156 2.20 -5.46 17.43
C PRO A 156 2.92 -5.94 16.17
N ASP A 157 2.65 -7.18 15.75
CA ASP A 157 3.25 -7.80 14.55
C ASP A 157 2.99 -6.98 13.28
N SER A 158 1.84 -6.28 13.20
CA SER A 158 1.54 -5.42 12.05
C SER A 158 2.45 -4.19 11.98
N ALA A 159 2.88 -3.67 13.12
CA ALA A 159 3.83 -2.55 13.17
C ALA A 159 5.25 -3.02 12.83
N GLU A 160 5.66 -4.17 13.33
CA GLU A 160 6.96 -4.78 13.03
C GLU A 160 7.08 -5.09 11.55
N LEU A 161 6.03 -5.68 10.96
CA LEU A 161 6.00 -5.98 9.54
C LEU A 161 6.03 -4.70 8.68
N ALA A 162 5.32 -3.65 9.09
CA ALA A 162 5.34 -2.36 8.40
C ALA A 162 6.75 -1.75 8.38
N ILE A 163 7.47 -1.79 9.51
CA ILE A 163 8.86 -1.36 9.63
C ILE A 163 9.75 -2.19 8.68
N ALA A 164 9.71 -3.52 8.80
CA ALA A 164 10.53 -4.40 7.97
C ALA A 164 10.27 -4.22 6.47
N SER A 165 9.00 -4.07 6.08
CA SER A 165 8.61 -3.84 4.69
C SER A 165 9.12 -2.50 4.16
N ALA A 166 9.05 -1.44 4.96
CA ALA A 166 9.55 -0.12 4.57
C ALA A 166 11.08 -0.15 4.34
N TRP A 167 11.84 -0.73 5.26
CA TRP A 167 13.28 -0.87 5.10
C TRP A 167 13.67 -1.77 3.93
N ARG A 168 12.95 -2.88 3.74
CA ARG A 168 13.17 -3.80 2.62
C ARG A 168 12.87 -3.13 1.29
N PHE A 169 11.79 -2.37 1.19
CA PHE A 169 11.44 -1.61 0.00
C PHE A 169 12.54 -0.62 -0.36
N LEU A 170 13.01 0.19 0.59
CA LEU A 170 14.08 1.16 0.36
C LEU A 170 15.39 0.47 -0.10
N TRP A 171 15.76 -0.63 0.52
CA TRP A 171 16.93 -1.40 0.12
C TRP A 171 16.77 -2.00 -1.29
N LYS A 172 15.71 -2.73 -1.53
CA LYS A 172 15.50 -3.45 -2.80
C LYS A 172 15.30 -2.51 -3.99
N THR A 173 14.86 -1.29 -3.76
CA THR A 173 14.81 -0.24 -4.78
C THR A 173 16.11 0.54 -4.93
N GLY A 174 17.14 0.23 -4.14
CA GLY A 174 18.45 0.85 -4.19
C GLY A 174 18.48 2.28 -3.62
N MET A 175 17.49 2.63 -2.80
CA MET A 175 17.47 3.92 -2.09
C MET A 175 18.45 3.94 -0.92
N ILE A 176 18.67 2.80 -0.26
CA ILE A 176 19.61 2.61 0.85
C ILE A 176 20.48 1.37 0.62
N SER A 177 21.58 1.25 1.36
CA SER A 177 22.45 0.07 1.31
C SER A 177 21.85 -1.12 2.08
N GLU A 178 22.35 -2.32 1.80
CA GLU A 178 22.01 -3.51 2.56
C GLU A 178 22.43 -3.38 4.04
N GLU A 179 23.58 -2.78 4.29
CA GLU A 179 24.10 -2.54 5.63
C GLU A 179 23.13 -1.67 6.46
N GLN A 180 22.58 -0.61 5.86
CA GLN A 180 21.58 0.24 6.52
C GLN A 180 20.27 -0.52 6.80
N ALA A 181 19.87 -1.43 5.94
CA ALA A 181 18.62 -2.17 6.07
C ALA A 181 18.73 -3.40 6.99
N SER A 182 19.90 -4.03 7.10
CA SER A 182 20.10 -5.33 7.75
C SER A 182 19.59 -5.41 9.19
N PRO A 183 19.72 -4.40 10.06
CA PRO A 183 19.21 -4.44 11.42
C PRO A 183 17.67 -4.62 11.51
N PHE A 184 16.96 -4.29 10.44
CA PHE A 184 15.49 -4.25 10.40
C PHE A 184 14.87 -5.35 9.53
N GLN A 185 15.68 -6.36 9.10
CA GLN A 185 15.25 -7.45 8.23
C GLN A 185 14.84 -8.72 8.99
N THR A 186 14.82 -8.69 10.32
CA THR A 186 14.59 -9.89 11.16
C THR A 186 13.15 -10.38 11.16
N VAL A 187 12.20 -9.56 10.69
CA VAL A 187 10.79 -9.94 10.62
C VAL A 187 10.55 -10.76 9.36
N THR A 188 10.30 -12.04 9.55
CA THR A 188 9.71 -12.88 8.49
C THR A 188 8.20 -12.81 8.61
N SER A 189 7.50 -12.72 7.46
CA SER A 189 6.03 -12.85 7.44
C SER A 189 5.62 -14.07 8.26
N PRO A 190 4.62 -14.00 9.15
CA PRO A 190 4.18 -15.15 9.92
C PRO A 190 3.79 -16.26 8.94
N ARG A 191 4.53 -17.37 8.96
CA ARG A 191 4.21 -18.55 8.15
C ARG A 191 2.90 -19.12 8.65
N ASN A 192 1.85 -18.96 7.88
CA ASN A 192 0.59 -19.59 8.19
C ASN A 192 0.66 -21.06 7.78
N ASN A 193 0.94 -21.96 8.73
CA ASN A 193 0.95 -23.41 8.53
C ASN A 193 -0.44 -23.97 8.16
N ASN A 194 -1.47 -23.13 7.99
CA ASN A 194 -2.84 -23.51 7.67
C ASN A 194 -3.26 -23.24 6.21
N LEU A 195 -2.32 -22.87 5.31
CA LEU A 195 -2.64 -22.59 3.89
C LEU A 195 -2.88 -23.84 3.01
N SER A 196 -3.03 -25.02 3.59
CA SER A 196 -3.28 -26.26 2.81
C SER A 196 -4.73 -26.45 2.33
N ARG A 197 -5.60 -25.42 2.34
CA ARG A 197 -7.01 -25.57 1.97
C ARG A 197 -7.58 -24.41 1.13
N PHE A 198 -6.92 -23.99 0.09
CA PHE A 198 -7.62 -23.35 -1.02
C PHE A 198 -7.67 -24.36 -2.17
N PRO A 199 -8.87 -24.73 -2.67
CA PRO A 199 -8.96 -25.54 -3.86
C PRO A 199 -8.33 -24.77 -5.03
N ASP A 200 -7.59 -25.46 -5.89
CA ASP A 200 -7.08 -24.93 -7.13
C ASP A 200 -8.20 -24.19 -7.88
N PRO A 201 -7.94 -23.01 -8.43
CA PRO A 201 -8.93 -22.31 -9.23
C PRO A 201 -9.29 -23.21 -10.42
N THR A 202 -10.51 -23.75 -10.40
CA THR A 202 -11.07 -24.45 -11.57
C THR A 202 -10.98 -23.51 -12.77
N PRO A 203 -10.39 -23.92 -13.91
CA PRO A 203 -10.33 -23.07 -15.08
C PRO A 203 -11.76 -22.72 -15.48
N SER A 204 -12.05 -21.42 -15.54
CA SER A 204 -13.32 -20.89 -16.02
C SER A 204 -13.55 -21.40 -17.44
N ARG A 205 -14.67 -22.12 -17.64
CA ARG A 205 -15.13 -22.56 -18.98
C ARG A 205 -15.24 -21.33 -19.90
N PRO A 206 -14.80 -21.45 -21.15
CA PRO A 206 -15.05 -20.39 -22.13
C PRO A 206 -16.56 -20.20 -22.28
N ILE A 207 -17.00 -18.95 -22.17
CA ILE A 207 -18.38 -18.55 -22.49
C ILE A 207 -18.49 -18.68 -24.01
N HIS A 208 -19.17 -19.71 -24.48
CA HIS A 208 -19.61 -19.80 -25.85
C HIS A 208 -20.59 -18.65 -26.13
N SER A 209 -20.23 -17.79 -27.03
CA SER A 209 -21.14 -16.87 -27.72
C SER A 209 -21.99 -17.68 -28.69
N ASP A 210 -23.17 -18.06 -28.28
CA ASP A 210 -24.20 -18.48 -29.22
C ASP A 210 -25.31 -17.43 -29.23
N SER A 211 -25.35 -16.78 -30.38
CA SER A 211 -26.46 -16.30 -31.21
C SER A 211 -27.85 -16.12 -30.56
N LEU A 212 -28.37 -14.92 -30.53
CA LEU A 212 -29.50 -14.44 -31.39
C LEU A 212 -29.72 -12.96 -31.15
#